data_73c5a3326f6c740a9b33594a2256f7f1
#
_entry.id   73c5a3326f6c740a9b33594a2256f7f1
#
_cell.length_a   1.000
_cell.length_b   1.000
_cell.length_c   1.000
_cell.angle_alpha   90.00
_cell.angle_beta   90.00
_cell.angle_gamma   90.00
#
_symmetry.space_group_name_H-M   'P 1'
#
loop_
_entity.id
_entity.type
_entity.pdbx_description
1 polymer ?
#
loop_
_entity_poly.entity_id
_entity_poly.type
_entity_poly.pdbx_seq_one_letter_code
_entity_poly.pdbx_strand_id
1 'polypeptide(L)'
;MIKTDSIKYQLLEMVGLCGEFPSGQLNRLIESDSYAEKVVTDLKQSKLIRTHYKDGLRGYRLTKRAKELLLSQNPCRFQNYLTGNAETNLIRSELPRRLRLHQKAETYLTLSHAGIPFFPDEKPLLFSESGEAATFPVRSLPLFYSSREIKNLGAATTKIKNSRCIGILMAPHCVYAVYNTGNTLLKWEYKTEVRLNAFLQHYLQGLPYHGPPTVYAIMTGSDMDMAFRLLTSTGGYKKTLFML
;
A
#
# COMPACT_ATOMS: atom_id res chain seq x y z
N MET A 1 -20.43 -5.49 19.44
CA MET A 1 -20.19 -4.77 18.19
C MET A 1 -18.89 -4.00 18.34
N ILE A 2 -17.95 -4.07 17.39
CA ILE A 2 -16.70 -3.31 17.47
C ILE A 2 -16.99 -1.88 17.00
N LYS A 3 -16.56 -0.90 17.80
CA LYS A 3 -16.70 0.52 17.43
C LYS A 3 -15.70 0.86 16.33
N THR A 4 -16.11 1.64 15.36
CA THR A 4 -15.28 2.03 14.19
C THR A 4 -14.09 2.94 14.54
N ASP A 5 -14.17 3.65 15.65
CA ASP A 5 -13.09 4.51 16.18
C ASP A 5 -12.13 3.76 17.12
N SER A 6 -12.30 2.45 17.32
CA SER A 6 -11.48 1.66 18.21
C SER A 6 -10.20 1.16 17.53
N ILE A 7 -9.12 1.03 18.32
CA ILE A 7 -7.86 0.45 17.86
C ILE A 7 -8.02 -0.99 17.31
N LYS A 8 -9.03 -1.74 17.81
CA LYS A 8 -9.39 -3.05 17.28
C LYS A 8 -9.87 -2.95 15.82
N TYR A 9 -10.68 -1.94 15.52
CA TYR A 9 -11.16 -1.72 14.18
C TYR A 9 -10.05 -1.24 13.26
N GLN A 10 -9.20 -0.31 13.71
CA GLN A 10 -8.02 0.15 12.95
C GLN A 10 -7.09 -1.00 12.59
N LEU A 11 -6.84 -1.96 13.51
CA LEU A 11 -6.06 -3.14 13.19
C LEU A 11 -6.74 -4.00 12.11
N LEU A 12 -8.06 -4.18 12.15
CA LEU A 12 -8.79 -4.90 11.10
C LEU A 12 -8.69 -4.19 9.75
N GLU A 13 -8.79 -2.86 9.72
CA GLU A 13 -8.62 -2.05 8.51
C GLU A 13 -7.23 -2.23 7.91
N MET A 14 -6.19 -2.12 8.73
CA MET A 14 -4.80 -2.32 8.28
C MET A 14 -4.57 -3.73 7.73
N VAL A 15 -5.10 -4.77 8.40
CA VAL A 15 -5.05 -6.14 7.88
C VAL A 15 -5.81 -6.27 6.56
N GLY A 16 -6.95 -5.59 6.43
CA GLY A 16 -7.77 -5.57 5.21
C GLY A 16 -7.04 -4.97 4.02
N LEU A 17 -6.39 -3.82 4.20
CA LEU A 17 -5.61 -3.15 3.16
C LEU A 17 -4.37 -3.93 2.75
N CYS A 18 -3.63 -4.46 3.72
CA CYS A 18 -2.37 -5.14 3.48
C CYS A 18 -2.56 -6.58 3.05
N GLY A 19 -3.64 -7.23 3.52
CA GLY A 19 -3.91 -8.65 3.34
C GLY A 19 -3.26 -9.55 4.39
N GLU A 20 -2.12 -9.18 4.91
CA GLU A 20 -1.46 -9.76 6.08
C GLU A 20 -0.68 -8.66 6.79
N PHE A 21 -0.92 -8.51 8.10
CA PHE A 21 -0.22 -7.55 8.94
C PHE A 21 0.86 -8.26 9.77
N PRO A 22 2.13 -7.84 9.69
CA PRO A 22 3.22 -8.49 10.41
C PRO A 22 3.09 -8.30 11.92
N SER A 23 3.27 -9.38 12.69
CA SER A 23 3.18 -9.29 14.15
C SER A 23 4.26 -8.41 14.77
N GLY A 24 5.43 -8.32 14.16
CA GLY A 24 6.53 -7.47 14.62
C GLY A 24 6.32 -5.96 14.40
N GLN A 25 5.25 -5.56 13.67
CA GLN A 25 4.91 -4.15 13.47
C GLN A 25 3.73 -3.69 14.35
N LEU A 26 3.24 -4.57 15.23
CA LEU A 26 2.05 -4.28 16.01
C LEU A 26 2.25 -3.10 16.97
N ASN A 27 3.45 -2.99 17.56
CA ASN A 27 3.83 -1.89 18.45
C ASN A 27 3.89 -0.52 17.76
N ARG A 28 4.05 -0.48 16.44
CA ARG A 28 3.95 0.77 15.66
C ARG A 28 2.51 1.26 15.48
N LEU A 29 1.53 0.36 15.59
CA LEU A 29 0.11 0.71 15.54
C LEU A 29 -0.46 0.93 16.95
N ILE A 30 0.05 0.19 17.94
CA ILE A 30 -0.43 0.16 19.32
C ILE A 30 0.79 0.30 20.23
N GLU A 31 0.98 1.48 20.83
CA GLU A 31 2.18 1.82 21.60
C GLU A 31 2.47 0.89 22.79
N SER A 32 1.40 0.37 23.44
CA SER A 32 1.54 -0.51 24.59
C SER A 32 1.51 -1.98 24.20
N ASP A 33 2.58 -2.72 24.44
CA ASP A 33 2.69 -4.15 24.11
C ASP A 33 1.61 -4.99 24.82
N SER A 34 1.34 -4.74 26.10
CA SER A 34 0.31 -5.46 26.86
C SER A 34 -1.10 -5.18 26.30
N TYR A 35 -1.36 -3.95 25.90
CA TYR A 35 -2.63 -3.61 25.25
C TYR A 35 -2.73 -4.20 23.84
N ALA A 36 -1.64 -4.22 23.10
CA ALA A 36 -1.56 -4.86 21.78
C ALA A 36 -1.88 -6.36 21.86
N GLU A 37 -1.32 -7.06 22.83
CA GLU A 37 -1.63 -8.48 23.07
C GLU A 37 -3.09 -8.71 23.42
N LYS A 38 -3.67 -7.85 24.26
CA LYS A 38 -5.09 -7.89 24.61
C LYS A 38 -5.97 -7.69 23.37
N VAL A 39 -5.67 -6.67 22.55
CA VAL A 39 -6.40 -6.39 21.29
C VAL A 39 -6.37 -7.61 20.36
N VAL A 40 -5.20 -8.21 20.16
CA VAL A 40 -5.05 -9.40 19.31
C VAL A 40 -5.80 -10.59 19.89
N THR A 41 -5.74 -10.80 21.20
CA THR A 41 -6.44 -11.89 21.87
C THR A 41 -7.95 -11.75 21.72
N ASP A 42 -8.50 -10.58 21.97
CA ASP A 42 -9.93 -10.29 21.83
C ASP A 42 -10.42 -10.48 20.38
N LEU A 43 -9.63 -10.04 19.40
CA LEU A 43 -9.96 -10.22 17.98
C LEU A 43 -9.92 -11.69 17.54
N LYS A 44 -9.01 -12.49 18.12
CA LYS A 44 -8.96 -13.94 17.87
C LYS A 44 -10.13 -14.67 18.53
N GLN A 45 -10.46 -14.35 19.78
CA GLN A 45 -11.63 -14.90 20.49
C GLN A 45 -12.93 -14.57 19.75
N SER A 46 -13.03 -13.35 19.21
CA SER A 46 -14.16 -12.92 18.38
C SER A 46 -14.16 -13.53 16.97
N LYS A 47 -13.16 -14.36 16.65
CA LYS A 47 -12.96 -15.00 15.33
C LYS A 47 -12.87 -13.98 14.19
N LEU A 48 -12.25 -12.82 14.40
CA LEU A 48 -12.11 -11.78 13.39
C LEU A 48 -10.73 -11.83 12.72
N ILE A 49 -9.68 -12.22 13.47
CA ILE A 49 -8.36 -12.45 12.90
C ILE A 49 -7.87 -13.85 13.23
N ARG A 50 -6.91 -14.32 12.42
CA ARG A 50 -6.14 -15.54 12.69
C ARG A 50 -4.66 -15.24 12.53
N THR A 51 -3.84 -15.89 13.36
CA THR A 51 -2.39 -15.87 13.16
C THR A 51 -2.04 -16.81 12.00
N HIS A 52 -1.16 -16.36 11.14
CA HIS A 52 -0.53 -17.20 10.13
C HIS A 52 0.98 -17.22 10.37
N TYR A 53 1.51 -18.41 10.67
CA TYR A 53 2.94 -18.61 10.86
C TYR A 53 3.44 -19.63 9.86
N LYS A 54 4.37 -19.26 9.02
CA LYS A 54 5.01 -20.13 8.03
C LYS A 54 6.32 -19.49 7.57
N ASP A 55 7.34 -20.31 7.33
CA ASP A 55 8.65 -19.88 6.79
C ASP A 55 9.30 -18.74 7.63
N GLY A 56 9.21 -18.82 8.97
CA GLY A 56 9.75 -17.82 9.89
C GLY A 56 8.92 -16.52 9.98
N LEU A 57 7.92 -16.31 9.12
CA LEU A 57 7.07 -15.13 9.15
C LEU A 57 5.81 -15.37 9.99
N ARG A 58 5.53 -14.43 10.88
CA ARG A 58 4.30 -14.38 11.68
C ARG A 58 3.51 -13.13 11.33
N GLY A 59 2.23 -13.31 10.98
CA GLY A 59 1.34 -12.20 10.67
C GLY A 59 -0.11 -12.52 11.01
N TYR A 60 -0.96 -11.49 10.95
CA TYR A 60 -2.39 -11.58 11.18
C TYR A 60 -3.14 -11.45 9.87
N ARG A 61 -4.16 -12.30 9.67
CA ARG A 61 -5.05 -12.28 8.50
C ARG A 61 -6.49 -12.19 8.95
N LEU A 62 -7.32 -11.53 8.16
CA LEU A 62 -8.76 -11.49 8.39
C LEU A 62 -9.39 -12.87 8.21
N THR A 63 -10.41 -13.15 9.00
CA THR A 63 -11.37 -14.23 8.74
C THR A 63 -12.46 -13.76 7.78
N LYS A 64 -13.30 -14.69 7.29
CA LYS A 64 -14.46 -14.36 6.46
C LYS A 64 -15.39 -13.37 7.18
N ARG A 65 -15.69 -13.62 8.46
CA ARG A 65 -16.51 -12.76 9.30
C ARG A 65 -15.97 -11.33 9.42
N ALA A 66 -14.67 -11.15 9.55
CA ALA A 66 -14.07 -9.82 9.61
C ALA A 66 -14.15 -9.07 8.27
N LYS A 67 -14.01 -9.77 7.15
CA LYS A 67 -14.18 -9.17 5.83
C LYS A 67 -15.62 -8.70 5.61
N GLU A 68 -16.59 -9.53 5.96
CA GLU A 68 -18.01 -9.18 5.90
C GLU A 68 -18.31 -7.97 6.79
N LEU A 69 -17.73 -7.92 7.99
CA LEU A 69 -17.86 -6.76 8.89
C LEU A 69 -17.31 -5.48 8.26
N LEU A 70 -16.10 -5.51 7.72
CA LEU A 70 -15.48 -4.32 7.09
C LEU A 70 -16.27 -3.87 5.85
N LEU A 71 -16.70 -4.81 5.01
CA LEU A 71 -17.50 -4.51 3.82
C LEU A 71 -18.88 -3.95 4.15
N SER A 72 -19.50 -4.41 5.23
CA SER A 72 -20.82 -3.89 5.66
C SER A 72 -20.73 -2.50 6.29
N GLN A 73 -19.64 -2.18 6.97
CA GLN A 73 -19.43 -0.90 7.62
C GLN A 73 -18.89 0.18 6.68
N ASN A 74 -17.95 -0.17 5.80
CA ASN A 74 -17.39 0.78 4.84
C ASN A 74 -17.07 0.09 3.49
N PRO A 75 -18.09 -0.13 2.63
CA PRO A 75 -17.89 -0.76 1.32
C PRO A 75 -16.97 0.06 0.41
N CYS A 76 -17.07 1.39 0.42
CA CYS A 76 -16.25 2.27 -0.41
C CYS A 76 -14.75 2.08 -0.11
N ARG A 77 -14.40 1.89 1.15
CA ARG A 77 -13.01 1.66 1.61
C ARG A 77 -12.47 0.29 1.20
N PHE A 78 -13.30 -0.77 1.30
CA PHE A 78 -12.80 -2.14 1.28
C PHE A 78 -13.21 -2.98 0.07
N GLN A 79 -14.18 -2.57 -0.73
CA GLN A 79 -14.68 -3.37 -1.85
C GLN A 79 -13.56 -3.81 -2.79
N ASN A 80 -12.66 -2.90 -3.17
CA ASN A 80 -11.53 -3.19 -4.06
C ASN A 80 -10.43 -4.06 -3.42
N TYR A 81 -10.43 -4.23 -2.09
CA TYR A 81 -9.41 -4.97 -1.34
C TYR A 81 -9.87 -6.36 -0.91
N LEU A 82 -11.15 -6.51 -0.60
CA LEU A 82 -11.68 -7.71 0.04
C LEU A 82 -12.60 -8.54 -0.85
N THR A 83 -12.85 -8.11 -2.12
CA THR A 83 -13.72 -8.83 -3.06
C THR A 83 -12.98 -9.29 -4.31
N GLY A 84 -13.57 -10.23 -5.05
CA GLY A 84 -13.09 -10.72 -6.34
C GLY A 84 -11.73 -11.41 -6.31
N ASN A 85 -11.01 -11.33 -7.41
CA ASN A 85 -9.68 -11.94 -7.58
C ASN A 85 -8.62 -11.41 -6.61
N ALA A 86 -8.86 -10.28 -5.97
CA ALA A 86 -8.01 -9.74 -4.94
C ALA A 86 -7.94 -10.64 -3.72
N GLU A 87 -9.06 -11.26 -3.36
CA GLU A 87 -9.16 -12.16 -2.21
C GLU A 87 -8.44 -13.48 -2.44
N THR A 88 -8.62 -14.13 -3.60
CA THR A 88 -7.95 -15.40 -3.94
C THR A 88 -6.43 -15.24 -3.96
N ASN A 89 -5.96 -14.08 -4.31
CA ASN A 89 -4.54 -13.75 -4.30
C ASN A 89 -3.95 -13.61 -2.88
N LEU A 90 -4.74 -13.34 -1.86
CA LEU A 90 -4.31 -13.28 -0.46
C LEU A 90 -4.15 -14.65 0.20
N ILE A 91 -4.74 -15.70 -0.39
CA ILE A 91 -4.71 -17.06 0.16
C ILE A 91 -3.38 -17.75 -0.10
N ARG A 92 -2.65 -17.37 -1.15
CA ARG A 92 -1.36 -17.97 -1.48
C ARG A 92 -0.29 -17.58 -0.45
N SER A 93 0.28 -18.59 0.20
CA SER A 93 1.20 -18.43 1.33
C SER A 93 2.67 -18.53 0.94
N GLU A 94 3.02 -18.17 -0.28
CA GLU A 94 4.41 -18.16 -0.76
C GLU A 94 5.22 -17.07 -0.06
N LEU A 95 6.41 -17.41 0.42
CA LEU A 95 7.29 -16.51 1.18
C LEU A 95 7.52 -15.14 0.49
N PRO A 96 7.89 -15.07 -0.81
CA PRO A 96 8.13 -13.77 -1.45
C PRO A 96 6.88 -12.89 -1.52
N ARG A 97 5.70 -13.52 -1.51
CA ARG A 97 4.45 -12.79 -1.52
C ARG A 97 4.10 -12.25 -0.14
N ARG A 98 4.29 -13.05 0.91
CA ARG A 98 4.07 -12.63 2.29
C ARG A 98 5.00 -11.49 2.68
N LEU A 99 6.28 -11.57 2.30
CA LEU A 99 7.23 -10.47 2.50
C LEU A 99 6.72 -9.16 1.88
N ARG A 100 6.16 -9.20 0.67
CA ARG A 100 5.57 -8.01 0.05
C ARG A 100 4.34 -7.48 0.78
N LEU A 101 3.52 -8.34 1.38
CA LEU A 101 2.40 -7.90 2.20
C LEU A 101 2.89 -7.21 3.48
N HIS A 102 3.95 -7.75 4.10
CA HIS A 102 4.59 -7.14 5.27
C HIS A 102 5.21 -5.78 4.95
N GLN A 103 5.94 -5.67 3.84
CA GLN A 103 6.51 -4.41 3.34
C GLN A 103 5.42 -3.37 3.06
N LYS A 104 4.31 -3.81 2.48
CA LYS A 104 3.14 -2.96 2.25
C LYS A 104 2.55 -2.45 3.57
N ALA A 105 2.42 -3.32 4.58
CA ALA A 105 1.93 -2.94 5.90
C ALA A 105 2.83 -1.88 6.56
N GLU A 106 4.14 -2.07 6.47
CA GLU A 106 5.13 -1.11 6.97
C GLU A 106 4.97 0.26 6.30
N THR A 107 4.83 0.29 4.99
CA THR A 107 4.60 1.53 4.23
C THR A 107 3.32 2.23 4.69
N TYR A 108 2.21 1.50 4.86
CA TYR A 108 0.96 2.10 5.35
C TYR A 108 1.07 2.63 6.78
N LEU A 109 1.81 1.96 7.65
CA LEU A 109 2.09 2.48 9.00
C LEU A 109 2.87 3.79 8.94
N THR A 110 3.90 3.87 8.09
CA THR A 110 4.67 5.10 7.90
C THR A 110 3.80 6.25 7.37
N LEU A 111 2.92 5.98 6.40
CA LEU A 111 1.97 6.96 5.88
C LEU A 111 0.97 7.42 6.96
N SER A 112 0.46 6.48 7.77
CA SER A 112 -0.44 6.77 8.89
C SER A 112 0.21 7.70 9.91
N HIS A 113 1.45 7.41 10.30
CA HIS A 113 2.19 8.26 11.25
C HIS A 113 2.51 9.66 10.67
N ALA A 114 2.66 9.75 9.36
CA ALA A 114 2.85 11.02 8.68
C ALA A 114 1.54 11.79 8.45
N GLY A 115 0.39 11.26 8.87
CA GLY A 115 -0.93 11.86 8.65
C GLY A 115 -1.34 11.94 7.17
N ILE A 116 -0.78 11.08 6.32
CA ILE A 116 -1.06 11.08 4.89
C ILE A 116 -2.29 10.21 4.60
N PRO A 117 -3.36 10.76 4.01
CA PRO A 117 -4.54 9.99 3.62
C PRO A 117 -4.20 8.90 2.60
N PHE A 118 -4.60 7.68 2.87
CA PHE A 118 -4.37 6.52 1.99
C PHE A 118 -5.59 5.64 1.79
N PHE A 119 -6.64 5.80 2.57
CA PHE A 119 -7.90 5.09 2.34
C PHE A 119 -8.65 5.66 1.12
N PRO A 120 -9.32 4.83 0.31
CA PRO A 120 -10.02 5.30 -0.88
C PRO A 120 -11.14 6.31 -0.61
N ASP A 121 -11.82 6.21 0.53
CA ASP A 121 -12.92 7.08 0.93
C ASP A 121 -12.47 8.42 1.58
N GLU A 122 -11.18 8.56 1.88
CA GLU A 122 -10.61 9.77 2.49
C GLU A 122 -10.00 10.74 1.46
N LYS A 123 -10.05 10.38 0.19
CA LYS A 123 -9.41 11.13 -0.89
C LYS A 123 -10.22 11.06 -2.17
N PRO A 124 -10.06 12.03 -3.09
CA PRO A 124 -10.71 11.97 -4.40
C PRO A 124 -10.22 10.77 -5.20
N LEU A 125 -11.05 10.26 -6.10
CA LEU A 125 -10.63 9.25 -7.07
C LEU A 125 -9.51 9.82 -7.95
N LEU A 126 -8.48 9.02 -8.22
CA LEU A 126 -7.37 9.44 -9.06
C LEU A 126 -7.83 9.74 -10.50
N PHE A 127 -8.83 8.96 -10.98
CA PHE A 127 -9.48 9.16 -12.27
C PHE A 127 -10.98 8.89 -12.11
N SER A 128 -11.79 9.71 -12.76
CA SER A 128 -13.23 9.47 -12.87
C SER A 128 -13.52 8.33 -13.87
N GLU A 129 -14.68 7.74 -13.78
CA GLU A 129 -15.16 6.74 -14.76
C GLU A 129 -15.28 7.32 -16.19
N SER A 130 -15.48 8.64 -16.32
CA SER A 130 -15.50 9.38 -17.58
C SER A 130 -14.11 9.68 -18.14
N GLY A 131 -13.03 9.33 -17.42
CA GLY A 131 -11.65 9.65 -17.84
C GLY A 131 -11.26 11.13 -17.65
N GLU A 132 -12.16 11.95 -17.09
CA GLU A 132 -11.83 13.33 -16.72
C GLU A 132 -10.97 13.34 -15.47
N ALA A 133 -9.92 14.15 -15.52
CA ALA A 133 -9.02 14.32 -14.40
C ALA A 133 -9.78 14.92 -13.21
N ALA A 134 -9.77 14.21 -12.08
CA ALA A 134 -10.34 14.74 -10.86
C ALA A 134 -9.63 16.06 -10.50
N THR A 135 -10.38 17.13 -10.28
CA THR A 135 -9.83 18.40 -9.79
C THR A 135 -9.40 18.20 -8.33
N PHE A 136 -8.12 18.13 -8.10
CA PHE A 136 -7.56 18.08 -6.75
C PHE A 136 -7.38 19.50 -6.23
N PRO A 137 -7.97 19.86 -5.09
CA PRO A 137 -7.54 21.08 -4.41
C PRO A 137 -6.08 20.87 -3.98
N VAL A 138 -5.19 21.73 -4.44
CA VAL A 138 -3.74 21.68 -4.08
C VAL A 138 -3.53 21.63 -2.55
N ARG A 139 -4.47 22.17 -1.78
CA ARG A 139 -4.46 22.16 -0.31
C ARG A 139 -4.66 20.80 0.32
N SER A 140 -5.12 19.78 -0.42
CA SER A 140 -5.31 18.42 0.10
C SER A 140 -4.10 17.50 -0.06
N LEU A 141 -3.01 17.97 -0.65
CA LEU A 141 -1.77 17.20 -0.82
C LEU A 141 -0.89 17.29 0.43
N PRO A 142 -0.12 16.24 0.76
CA PRO A 142 0.10 15.01 -0.03
C PRO A 142 -1.00 13.96 0.13
N LEU A 143 -1.23 13.14 -0.93
CA LEU A 143 -2.18 12.04 -0.97
C LEU A 143 -1.49 10.77 -1.47
N PHE A 144 -1.79 9.63 -0.87
CA PHE A 144 -1.22 8.35 -1.30
C PHE A 144 -2.26 7.47 -2.01
N TYR A 145 -1.92 7.00 -3.21
CA TYR A 145 -2.72 6.05 -4.00
C TYR A 145 -1.99 4.72 -4.11
N SER A 146 -2.63 3.65 -3.71
CA SER A 146 -2.05 2.32 -3.74
C SER A 146 -1.81 1.83 -5.18
N SER A 147 -0.87 0.90 -5.34
CA SER A 147 -0.64 0.24 -6.64
C SER A 147 -1.89 -0.47 -7.18
N ARG A 148 -2.86 -0.79 -6.35
CA ARG A 148 -4.12 -1.38 -6.76
C ARG A 148 -5.02 -0.36 -7.42
N GLU A 149 -5.11 0.85 -6.87
CA GLU A 149 -5.86 1.95 -7.46
C GLU A 149 -5.27 2.36 -8.81
N ILE A 150 -3.93 2.39 -8.93
CA ILE A 150 -3.24 2.68 -10.18
C ILE A 150 -3.47 1.57 -11.23
N LYS A 151 -3.42 0.30 -10.82
CA LYS A 151 -3.55 -0.86 -11.73
C LYS A 151 -4.97 -1.10 -12.24
N ASN A 152 -5.95 -0.42 -11.72
CA ASN A 152 -7.33 -0.49 -12.19
C ASN A 152 -7.62 0.45 -13.40
N LEU A 153 -6.61 1.17 -13.88
CA LEU A 153 -6.76 2.20 -14.92
C LEU A 153 -6.76 1.68 -16.38
N GLY A 154 -7.15 0.45 -16.63
CA GLY A 154 -7.41 -0.04 -17.98
C GLY A 154 -6.27 -0.84 -18.65
N ALA A 155 -6.32 -0.97 -19.98
CA ALA A 155 -5.45 -1.87 -20.77
C ALA A 155 -3.94 -1.57 -20.65
N ALA A 156 -3.55 -0.31 -20.46
CA ALA A 156 -2.16 0.08 -20.26
C ALA A 156 -1.54 -0.51 -18.97
N THR A 157 -2.37 -0.90 -18.01
CA THR A 157 -1.95 -1.46 -16.72
C THR A 157 -1.34 -2.85 -16.80
N THR A 158 -1.61 -3.60 -17.88
CA THR A 158 -1.03 -4.94 -18.06
C THR A 158 0.50 -4.91 -18.07
N LYS A 159 1.08 -3.83 -18.62
CA LYS A 159 2.54 -3.65 -18.75
C LYS A 159 3.24 -3.28 -17.44
N ILE A 160 2.49 -2.83 -16.43
CA ILE A 160 3.02 -2.44 -15.10
C ILE A 160 2.63 -3.40 -13.97
N LYS A 161 1.90 -4.49 -14.27
CA LYS A 161 1.44 -5.47 -13.26
C LYS A 161 2.56 -6.03 -12.38
N ASN A 162 3.76 -6.18 -12.94
CA ASN A 162 4.91 -6.74 -12.25
C ASN A 162 5.74 -5.69 -11.50
N SER A 163 5.39 -4.40 -11.59
CA SER A 163 6.06 -3.35 -10.84
C SER A 163 6.05 -3.64 -9.35
N ARG A 164 7.15 -3.28 -8.69
CA ARG A 164 7.34 -3.38 -7.24
C ARG A 164 6.82 -2.16 -6.50
N CYS A 165 6.33 -1.17 -7.22
CA CYS A 165 5.70 0.00 -6.65
C CYS A 165 4.53 -0.39 -5.73
N ILE A 166 4.56 0.09 -4.48
CA ILE A 166 3.49 -0.09 -3.51
C ILE A 166 2.34 0.87 -3.79
N GLY A 167 2.68 2.07 -4.26
CA GLY A 167 1.75 3.11 -4.62
C GLY A 167 2.49 4.38 -5.04
N ILE A 168 1.73 5.44 -5.26
CA ILE A 168 2.26 6.76 -5.55
C ILE A 168 1.87 7.73 -4.45
N LEU A 169 2.80 8.61 -4.10
CA LEU A 169 2.55 9.77 -3.25
C LEU A 169 2.51 11.00 -4.15
N MET A 170 1.34 11.62 -4.23
CA MET A 170 1.16 12.86 -4.95
C MET A 170 1.48 14.03 -4.02
N ALA A 171 2.36 14.92 -4.44
CA ALA A 171 2.74 16.13 -3.75
C ALA A 171 2.44 17.35 -4.65
N PRO A 172 2.47 18.60 -4.15
CA PRO A 172 2.07 19.79 -4.91
C PRO A 172 2.78 19.99 -6.25
N HIS A 173 4.03 19.54 -6.39
CA HIS A 173 4.86 19.80 -7.57
C HIS A 173 5.44 18.55 -8.24
N CYS A 174 5.20 17.36 -7.66
CA CYS A 174 5.80 16.14 -8.15
C CYS A 174 5.04 14.90 -7.66
N VAL A 175 5.36 13.75 -8.24
CA VAL A 175 4.83 12.45 -7.85
C VAL A 175 5.99 11.56 -7.42
N TYR A 176 5.81 10.83 -6.35
CA TYR A 176 6.77 9.84 -5.88
C TYR A 176 6.22 8.43 -6.10
N ALA A 177 6.92 7.61 -6.88
CA ALA A 177 6.68 6.17 -6.88
C ALA A 177 7.31 5.57 -5.61
N VAL A 178 6.49 4.95 -4.77
CA VAL A 178 6.90 4.46 -3.45
C VAL A 178 7.21 2.97 -3.51
N TYR A 179 8.40 2.61 -3.05
CA TYR A 179 8.91 1.25 -2.97
C TYR A 179 9.35 0.94 -1.55
N ASN A 180 9.15 -0.29 -1.12
CA ASN A 180 9.77 -0.83 0.10
C ASN A 180 10.57 -2.07 -0.30
N THR A 181 11.88 -2.01 -0.14
CA THR A 181 12.80 -3.10 -0.48
C THR A 181 12.92 -4.12 0.65
N GLY A 182 12.55 -3.71 1.89
CA GLY A 182 12.77 -4.55 3.08
C GLY A 182 14.23 -4.95 3.25
N ASN A 183 14.46 -6.16 3.75
CA ASN A 183 15.78 -6.74 3.99
C ASN A 183 16.18 -7.77 2.92
N THR A 184 15.40 -7.93 1.87
CA THR A 184 15.62 -8.97 0.86
C THR A 184 15.65 -8.38 -0.54
N LEU A 185 16.53 -8.91 -1.38
CA LEU A 185 16.60 -8.53 -2.79
C LEU A 185 15.26 -8.87 -3.46
N LEU A 186 14.52 -7.85 -3.87
CA LEU A 186 13.32 -8.03 -4.67
C LEU A 186 13.69 -8.36 -6.11
N LYS A 187 12.90 -9.20 -6.77
CA LYS A 187 12.98 -9.34 -8.22
C LYS A 187 12.58 -8.02 -8.85
N TRP A 188 13.57 -7.25 -9.28
CA TRP A 188 13.42 -5.95 -9.89
C TRP A 188 13.44 -6.08 -11.42
N GLU A 189 12.42 -5.55 -12.09
CA GLU A 189 12.32 -5.55 -13.54
C GLU A 189 12.40 -4.12 -14.08
N TYR A 190 13.58 -3.67 -14.43
CA TYR A 190 13.85 -2.32 -14.93
C TYR A 190 12.84 -1.83 -15.98
N LYS A 191 12.59 -2.63 -17.03
CA LYS A 191 11.67 -2.26 -18.10
C LYS A 191 10.25 -1.98 -17.59
N THR A 192 9.82 -2.66 -16.54
CA THR A 192 8.52 -2.46 -15.91
C THR A 192 8.47 -1.16 -15.11
N GLU A 193 9.54 -0.82 -14.40
CA GLU A 193 9.59 0.42 -13.61
C GLU A 193 9.72 1.67 -14.51
N VAL A 194 10.47 1.58 -15.62
CA VAL A 194 10.51 2.65 -16.64
C VAL A 194 9.13 2.88 -17.27
N ARG A 195 8.38 1.79 -17.55
CA ARG A 195 7.01 1.89 -18.05
C ARG A 195 6.07 2.51 -17.04
N LEU A 196 6.23 2.18 -15.74
CA LEU A 196 5.46 2.84 -14.69
C LEU A 196 5.72 4.33 -14.67
N ASN A 197 6.98 4.76 -14.77
CA ASN A 197 7.34 6.18 -14.82
C ASN A 197 6.67 6.89 -16.01
N ALA A 198 6.81 6.33 -17.22
CA ALA A 198 6.18 6.90 -18.42
C ALA A 198 4.65 6.93 -18.30
N PHE A 199 4.05 5.88 -17.72
CA PHE A 199 2.62 5.82 -17.44
C PHE A 199 2.18 6.96 -16.50
N LEU A 200 2.89 7.17 -15.39
CA LEU A 200 2.57 8.23 -14.43
C LEU A 200 2.70 9.62 -15.08
N GLN A 201 3.76 9.86 -15.84
CA GLN A 201 3.94 11.12 -16.56
C GLN A 201 2.80 11.40 -17.55
N HIS A 202 2.32 10.38 -18.25
CA HIS A 202 1.26 10.53 -19.24
C HIS A 202 -0.13 10.71 -18.59
N TYR A 203 -0.49 9.82 -17.67
CA TYR A 203 -1.85 9.80 -17.10
C TYR A 203 -2.10 10.86 -16.03
N LEU A 204 -1.04 11.38 -15.39
CA LEU A 204 -1.16 12.44 -14.40
C LEU A 204 -0.96 13.84 -15.00
N GLN A 205 -0.78 13.93 -16.31
CA GLN A 205 -0.75 15.20 -17.00
C GLN A 205 -2.10 15.90 -16.85
N GLY A 206 -2.08 17.17 -16.42
CA GLY A 206 -3.30 17.95 -16.23
C GLY A 206 -3.98 17.81 -14.86
N LEU A 207 -3.59 16.81 -14.04
CA LEU A 207 -3.97 16.76 -12.61
C LEU A 207 -3.28 17.93 -11.89
N PRO A 208 -3.17 18.12 -10.61
CA PRO A 208 -2.82 19.42 -10.01
C PRO A 208 -1.57 20.10 -10.63
N TYR A 209 -1.06 19.56 -11.72
CA TYR A 209 0.15 19.97 -12.43
C TYR A 209 -0.20 20.66 -13.75
N HIS A 210 0.49 21.75 -14.09
CA HIS A 210 0.36 22.44 -15.38
C HIS A 210 1.12 21.76 -16.52
N GLY A 211 1.31 20.47 -16.48
CA GLY A 211 2.03 19.65 -17.45
C GLY A 211 2.37 18.28 -16.89
N PRO A 212 3.23 17.49 -17.57
CA PRO A 212 3.65 16.21 -17.04
C PRO A 212 4.39 16.40 -15.72
N PRO A 213 3.99 15.70 -14.65
CA PRO A 213 4.65 15.84 -13.35
C PRO A 213 6.06 15.27 -13.41
N THR A 214 6.96 15.84 -12.61
CA THR A 214 8.24 15.18 -12.33
C THR A 214 7.97 13.96 -11.45
N VAL A 215 8.38 12.78 -11.91
CA VAL A 215 8.22 11.54 -11.18
C VAL A 215 9.54 11.15 -10.53
N TYR A 216 9.54 11.08 -9.22
CA TYR A 216 10.65 10.60 -8.39
C TYR A 216 10.37 9.19 -7.86
N ALA A 217 11.36 8.53 -7.28
CA ALA A 217 11.18 7.32 -6.51
C ALA A 217 11.52 7.58 -5.03
N ILE A 218 10.65 7.09 -4.13
CA ILE A 218 10.96 6.93 -2.71
C ILE A 218 11.20 5.45 -2.47
N MET A 219 12.38 5.11 -1.98
CA MET A 219 12.69 3.75 -1.58
C MET A 219 12.85 3.71 -0.06
N THR A 220 12.08 2.86 0.59
CA THR A 220 12.22 2.56 2.02
C THR A 220 12.78 1.16 2.19
N GLY A 221 13.59 0.94 3.21
CA GLY A 221 14.19 -0.35 3.51
C GLY A 221 15.28 -0.19 4.57
N SER A 222 15.80 -1.31 5.04
CA SER A 222 16.88 -1.33 6.04
C SER A 222 18.29 -1.34 5.44
N ASP A 223 18.42 -1.39 4.12
CA ASP A 223 19.69 -1.53 3.42
C ASP A 223 19.78 -0.54 2.26
N MET A 224 20.53 0.54 2.50
CA MET A 224 20.78 1.61 1.53
C MET A 224 21.61 1.12 0.34
N ASP A 225 22.59 0.26 0.58
CA ASP A 225 23.46 -0.26 -0.48
C ASP A 225 22.65 -1.10 -1.46
N MET A 226 21.70 -1.88 -0.95
CA MET A 226 20.79 -2.65 -1.80
C MET A 226 19.91 -1.72 -2.63
N ALA A 227 19.31 -0.69 -2.03
CA ALA A 227 18.50 0.29 -2.74
C ALA A 227 19.31 0.98 -3.84
N PHE A 228 20.53 1.40 -3.53
CA PHE A 228 21.45 2.02 -4.49
C PHE A 228 21.82 1.06 -5.63
N ARG A 229 22.14 -0.21 -5.34
CA ARG A 229 22.41 -1.24 -6.37
C ARG A 229 21.21 -1.47 -7.30
N LEU A 230 19.99 -1.53 -6.75
CA LEU A 230 18.77 -1.68 -7.55
C LEU A 230 18.63 -0.52 -8.54
N LEU A 231 18.85 0.69 -8.09
CA LEU A 231 18.73 1.89 -8.92
C LEU A 231 19.83 2.00 -9.96
N THR A 232 21.08 1.75 -9.58
CA THR A 232 22.25 1.86 -10.49
C THR A 232 22.32 0.73 -11.50
N SER A 233 22.06 -0.52 -11.09
CA SER A 233 22.09 -1.70 -11.97
C SER A 233 21.04 -1.65 -13.08
N THR A 234 20.02 -0.84 -12.93
CA THR A 234 18.88 -0.75 -13.82
C THR A 234 18.87 0.50 -14.70
N GLY A 235 20.00 1.26 -14.74
CA GLY A 235 20.05 2.53 -15.45
C GLY A 235 19.23 3.64 -14.83
N GLY A 236 18.86 3.44 -13.60
CA GLY A 236 18.27 4.32 -12.59
C GLY A 236 17.23 5.33 -13.02
N TYR A 237 16.32 5.64 -12.13
CA TYR A 237 15.67 6.94 -12.18
C TYR A 237 16.79 8.00 -12.04
N LYS A 238 17.03 8.80 -13.06
CA LYS A 238 18.07 9.86 -13.02
C LYS A 238 17.87 10.87 -11.88
N LYS A 239 16.69 10.84 -11.26
CA LYS A 239 16.30 11.66 -10.12
C LYS A 239 15.62 10.75 -9.09
N THR A 240 16.39 10.17 -8.19
CA THR A 240 15.86 9.37 -7.09
C THR A 240 16.17 10.05 -5.78
N LEU A 241 15.14 10.30 -4.98
CA LEU A 241 15.28 10.69 -3.59
C LEU A 241 15.25 9.42 -2.73
N PHE A 242 16.33 9.21 -1.97
CA PHE A 242 16.37 8.20 -0.93
C PHE A 242 15.87 8.80 0.38
N MET A 243 14.94 8.11 1.02
CA MET A 243 14.58 8.35 2.41
C MET A 243 14.86 7.09 3.21
N LEU A 244 15.61 7.25 4.27
CA LEU A 244 15.82 6.26 5.33
C LEU A 244 14.66 6.24 6.30
#